data_06de1f87c7adc2ca12360100b37052b2
#
_entry.id   06de1f87c7adc2ca12360100b37052b2
#
_cell.length_a   1.000
_cell.length_b   1.000
_cell.length_c   1.000
_cell.angle_alpha   90.00
_cell.angle_beta   90.00
_cell.angle_gamma   90.00
#
_symmetry.space_group_name_H-M   'P 1'
#
loop_
_entity.id
_entity.type
_entity.pdbx_description
1 polymer ?
#
loop_
_entity_poly.entity_id
_entity_poly.type
_entity_poly.pdbx_seq_one_letter_code
_entity_poly.pdbx_strand_id
1 'polypeptide(L)'
;MKVQSIRVEQLRQFRQPLEIRDFGPGINLFVGPNESGKSTLVRAIRAAFFERYKSSSVEDLRPWGDSSAAPEVAIEFEWQGEHWKLNKRFLRQKRCDLQIGGRSCSGEEAEDQLSTLLGYEFAGSGASKPKHWGIPGLLWVEQGQGQELDDAVDSAEAPLQSAL
;
A
#
# COMPACT_ATOMS: atom_id res chain seq x y z
N MET A 1 13.70 -1.18 -3.34
CA MET A 1 12.65 -2.13 -2.89
C MET A 1 12.29 -3.04 -4.05
N LYS A 2 12.22 -4.36 -3.82
CA LYS A 2 11.86 -5.34 -4.84
C LYS A 2 10.67 -6.16 -4.32
N VAL A 3 9.50 -5.99 -4.93
CA VAL A 3 8.31 -6.77 -4.59
C VAL A 3 8.50 -8.22 -5.03
N GLN A 4 8.09 -9.17 -4.19
CA GLN A 4 8.20 -10.62 -4.43
C GLN A 4 6.82 -11.27 -4.56
N SER A 5 5.86 -10.84 -3.73
CA SER A 5 4.48 -11.31 -3.83
C SER A 5 3.49 -10.24 -3.39
N ILE A 6 2.28 -10.32 -3.94
CA ILE A 6 1.11 -9.54 -3.52
C ILE A 6 -0.05 -10.52 -3.37
N ARG A 7 -0.69 -10.54 -2.19
CA ARG A 7 -1.91 -11.30 -1.95
C ARG A 7 -3.00 -10.34 -1.49
N VAL A 8 -4.16 -10.48 -2.09
CA VAL A 8 -5.37 -9.73 -1.71
C VAL A 8 -6.51 -10.70 -1.44
N GLU A 9 -7.35 -10.36 -0.48
CA GLU A 9 -8.53 -11.16 -0.11
C GLU A 9 -9.65 -10.26 0.39
N GLN A 10 -10.90 -10.63 0.07
CA GLN A 10 -12.11 -9.86 0.44
C GLN A 10 -12.01 -8.37 0.06
N LEU A 11 -11.43 -8.07 -1.08
CA LEU A 11 -11.14 -6.71 -1.54
C LEU A 11 -11.81 -6.47 -2.90
N ARG A 12 -12.84 -5.60 -2.92
CA ARG A 12 -13.66 -5.30 -4.10
C ARG A 12 -14.14 -6.57 -4.80
N GLN A 13 -13.76 -6.81 -6.07
CA GLN A 13 -14.13 -8.04 -6.81
C GLN A 13 -13.37 -9.28 -6.35
N PHE A 14 -12.27 -9.16 -5.65
CA PHE A 14 -11.47 -10.29 -5.15
C PHE A 14 -12.05 -10.81 -3.83
N ARG A 15 -13.15 -11.58 -3.90
CA ARG A 15 -13.79 -12.18 -2.72
C ARG A 15 -12.97 -13.35 -2.17
N GLN A 16 -12.36 -14.13 -3.06
CA GLN A 16 -11.43 -15.21 -2.73
C GLN A 16 -10.00 -14.68 -2.80
N PRO A 17 -9.05 -15.34 -2.11
CA PRO A 17 -7.66 -14.97 -2.18
C PRO A 17 -7.13 -14.99 -3.61
N LEU A 18 -6.51 -13.89 -4.03
CA LEU A 18 -5.71 -13.80 -5.23
C LEU A 18 -4.26 -13.54 -4.81
N GLU A 19 -3.35 -14.35 -5.27
CA GLU A 19 -1.92 -14.18 -5.04
C GLU A 19 -1.18 -14.05 -6.37
N ILE A 20 -0.32 -13.05 -6.45
CA ILE A 20 0.57 -12.80 -7.58
C ILE A 20 1.99 -12.91 -7.07
N ARG A 21 2.78 -13.75 -7.71
CA ARG A 21 4.20 -14.00 -7.44
C ARG A 21 5.03 -13.75 -8.71
N ASP A 22 6.29 -14.05 -8.64
CA ASP A 22 7.20 -14.03 -9.79
C ASP A 22 7.43 -12.64 -10.40
N PHE A 23 7.52 -11.62 -9.53
CA PHE A 23 7.91 -10.29 -9.95
C PHE A 23 9.36 -10.30 -10.45
N GLY A 24 9.56 -9.85 -11.69
CA GLY A 24 10.89 -9.69 -12.27
C GLY A 24 11.64 -8.46 -11.73
N PRO A 25 12.95 -8.39 -11.95
CA PRO A 25 13.69 -7.15 -11.72
C PRO A 25 13.27 -6.10 -12.74
N GLY A 26 13.02 -4.85 -12.31
CA GLY A 26 12.64 -3.75 -13.19
C GLY A 26 11.12 -3.61 -13.37
N ILE A 27 10.67 -3.37 -14.60
CA ILE A 27 9.27 -3.07 -14.90
C ILE A 27 8.44 -4.35 -14.91
N ASN A 28 7.34 -4.36 -14.13
CA ASN A 28 6.35 -5.43 -14.12
C ASN A 28 5.02 -4.88 -14.67
N LEU A 29 4.49 -5.52 -15.71
CA LEU A 29 3.30 -5.06 -16.40
C LEU A 29 2.10 -5.99 -16.11
N PHE A 30 1.04 -5.42 -15.53
CA PHE A 30 -0.24 -6.12 -15.35
C PHE A 30 -1.13 -5.92 -16.58
N VAL A 31 -1.35 -6.98 -17.33
CA VAL A 31 -2.19 -6.97 -18.54
C VAL A 31 -3.44 -7.80 -18.32
N GLY A 32 -4.56 -7.32 -18.82
CA GLY A 32 -5.84 -8.03 -18.71
C GLY A 32 -6.99 -7.19 -19.27
N PRO A 33 -8.16 -7.79 -19.50
CA PRO A 33 -9.34 -7.09 -19.96
C PRO A 33 -9.80 -5.99 -18.97
N ASN A 34 -10.70 -5.13 -19.42
CA ASN A 34 -11.33 -4.17 -18.51
C ASN A 34 -12.06 -4.93 -17.40
N GLU A 35 -12.13 -4.32 -16.22
CA GLU A 35 -12.76 -4.89 -15.01
C GLU A 35 -12.05 -6.14 -14.43
N SER A 36 -10.90 -6.56 -14.97
CA SER A 36 -10.15 -7.71 -14.42
C SER A 36 -9.50 -7.45 -13.05
N GLY A 37 -9.56 -6.22 -12.54
CA GLY A 37 -9.05 -5.89 -11.22
C GLY A 37 -7.66 -5.23 -11.19
N LYS A 38 -7.10 -4.83 -12.32
CA LYS A 38 -5.79 -4.15 -12.38
C LYS A 38 -5.73 -2.93 -11.45
N SER A 39 -6.69 -2.01 -11.58
CA SER A 39 -6.78 -0.82 -10.72
C SER A 39 -7.07 -1.17 -9.25
N THR A 40 -7.74 -2.28 -9.01
CA THR A 40 -7.99 -2.78 -7.65
C THR A 40 -6.70 -3.27 -7.00
N LEU A 41 -5.81 -3.95 -7.74
CA LEU A 41 -4.49 -4.33 -7.24
C LEU A 41 -3.63 -3.10 -6.91
N VAL A 42 -3.62 -2.10 -7.78
CA VAL A 42 -2.93 -0.83 -7.53
C VAL A 42 -3.49 -0.16 -6.26
N ARG A 43 -4.80 -0.09 -6.10
CA ARG A 43 -5.46 0.45 -4.92
C ARG A 43 -5.14 -0.35 -3.65
N ALA A 44 -5.01 -1.68 -3.75
CA ALA A 44 -4.62 -2.55 -2.65
C ALA A 44 -3.19 -2.27 -2.18
N ILE A 45 -2.25 -2.15 -3.10
CA ILE A 45 -0.85 -1.82 -2.81
C ILE A 45 -0.78 -0.45 -2.11
N ARG A 46 -1.47 0.55 -2.65
CA ARG A 46 -1.56 1.87 -2.04
C ARG A 46 -2.12 1.82 -0.62
N ALA A 47 -3.20 1.09 -0.40
CA ALA A 47 -3.78 0.93 0.93
C ALA A 47 -2.81 0.26 1.90
N ALA A 48 -2.11 -0.78 1.46
CA ALA A 48 -1.14 -1.48 2.30
C ALA A 48 -0.02 -0.56 2.77
N PHE A 49 0.50 0.32 1.91
CA PHE A 49 1.61 1.20 2.26
C PHE A 49 1.16 2.49 2.94
N PHE A 50 0.11 3.15 2.48
CA PHE A 50 -0.18 4.54 2.85
C PHE A 50 -1.43 4.74 3.71
N GLU A 51 -2.29 3.73 3.86
CA GLU A 51 -3.48 3.86 4.71
C GLU A 51 -3.23 3.21 6.08
N ARG A 52 -3.66 3.87 7.13
CA ARG A 52 -3.66 3.25 8.48
C ARG A 52 -4.62 2.07 8.52
N TYR A 53 -4.22 0.97 9.16
CA TYR A 53 -5.09 -0.20 9.32
C TYR A 53 -6.36 0.12 10.12
N LYS A 54 -6.33 1.14 10.98
CA LYS A 54 -7.48 1.63 11.74
C LYS A 54 -8.38 2.57 10.94
N SER A 55 -7.95 3.03 9.74
CA SER A 55 -8.69 3.99 8.94
C SER A 55 -10.10 3.48 8.59
N SER A 56 -11.07 4.39 8.62
CA SER A 56 -12.41 4.18 8.08
C SER A 56 -12.54 4.70 6.64
N SER A 57 -11.57 5.48 6.15
CA SER A 57 -11.59 6.06 4.80
C SER A 57 -11.35 5.04 3.67
N VAL A 58 -11.11 3.78 4.02
CA VAL A 58 -10.87 2.66 3.09
C VAL A 58 -12.13 1.81 2.86
N GLU A 59 -13.32 2.35 3.09
CA GLU A 59 -14.59 1.63 2.86
C GLU A 59 -14.76 1.20 1.39
N ASP A 60 -14.13 1.92 0.47
CA ASP A 60 -14.06 1.59 -0.95
C ASP A 60 -13.34 0.25 -1.26
N LEU A 61 -12.58 -0.28 -0.31
CA LEU A 61 -11.94 -1.60 -0.45
C LEU A 61 -12.92 -2.76 -0.26
N ARG A 62 -14.06 -2.53 0.37
CA ARG A 62 -15.05 -3.56 0.68
C ARG A 62 -15.65 -4.16 -0.60
N PRO A 63 -15.84 -5.47 -0.68
CA PRO A 63 -16.65 -6.07 -1.73
C PRO A 63 -18.07 -5.51 -1.71
N TRP A 64 -18.61 -5.22 -2.89
CA TRP A 64 -19.95 -4.69 -3.00
C TRP A 64 -20.98 -5.65 -2.40
N GLY A 65 -21.88 -5.12 -1.57
CA GLY A 65 -22.95 -5.90 -0.92
C GLY A 65 -22.50 -6.74 0.27
N ASP A 66 -21.23 -6.67 0.70
CA ASP A 66 -20.72 -7.45 1.85
C ASP A 66 -20.22 -6.55 2.98
N SER A 67 -21.11 -6.15 3.87
CA SER A 67 -20.78 -5.32 5.04
C SER A 67 -19.94 -6.07 6.09
N SER A 68 -19.83 -7.39 6.00
CA SER A 68 -19.07 -8.22 6.94
C SER A 68 -17.61 -8.43 6.52
N ALA A 69 -17.27 -8.10 5.27
CA ALA A 69 -15.94 -8.32 4.73
C ALA A 69 -14.83 -7.57 5.50
N ALA A 70 -13.69 -8.22 5.60
CA ALA A 70 -12.47 -7.71 6.20
C ALA A 70 -11.36 -7.68 5.12
N PRO A 71 -11.29 -6.63 4.27
CA PRO A 71 -10.30 -6.55 3.22
C PRO A 71 -8.89 -6.75 3.76
N GLU A 72 -8.15 -7.66 3.15
CA GLU A 72 -6.78 -7.99 3.55
C GLU A 72 -5.83 -7.88 2.38
N VAL A 73 -4.66 -7.29 2.64
CA VAL A 73 -3.56 -7.15 1.68
C VAL A 73 -2.28 -7.61 2.35
N ALA A 74 -1.60 -8.56 1.75
CA ALA A 74 -0.25 -8.95 2.15
C ALA A 74 0.73 -8.67 0.99
N ILE A 75 1.90 -8.12 1.33
CA ILE A 75 2.97 -7.82 0.37
C ILE A 75 4.27 -8.33 0.95
N GLU A 76 4.98 -9.14 0.16
CA GLU A 76 6.36 -9.53 0.47
C GLU A 76 7.31 -8.78 -0.46
N PHE A 77 8.36 -8.23 0.10
CA PHE A 77 9.36 -7.48 -0.64
C PHE A 77 10.74 -7.56 0.02
N GLU A 78 11.76 -7.30 -0.78
CA GLU A 78 13.14 -7.17 -0.32
C GLU A 78 13.52 -5.69 -0.27
N TRP A 79 14.15 -5.30 0.84
CA TRP A 79 14.71 -3.97 1.03
C TRP A 79 16.04 -4.06 1.77
N GLN A 80 17.09 -3.47 1.21
CA GLN A 80 18.45 -3.47 1.77
C GLN A 80 18.97 -4.85 2.16
N GLY A 81 18.61 -5.88 1.37
CA GLY A 81 19.01 -7.26 1.62
C GLY A 81 18.19 -8.00 2.68
N GLU A 82 17.24 -7.35 3.33
CA GLU A 82 16.31 -7.99 4.26
C GLU A 82 14.97 -8.31 3.57
N HIS A 83 14.38 -9.44 3.97
CA HIS A 83 13.05 -9.83 3.54
C HIS A 83 12.00 -9.22 4.46
N TRP A 84 11.04 -8.55 3.86
CA TRP A 84 9.95 -7.85 4.54
C TRP A 84 8.62 -8.49 4.16
N LYS A 85 7.77 -8.71 5.15
CA LYS A 85 6.42 -9.23 4.95
C LYS A 85 5.43 -8.35 5.70
N LEU A 86 4.66 -7.58 4.94
CA LEU A 86 3.58 -6.72 5.44
C LEU A 86 2.25 -7.45 5.27
N ASN A 87 1.43 -7.46 6.31
CA ASN A 87 0.03 -7.89 6.23
C ASN A 87 -0.84 -6.84 6.89
N LYS A 88 -1.80 -6.27 6.15
CA LYS A 88 -2.80 -5.33 6.67
C LYS A 88 -4.20 -5.85 6.42
N ARG A 89 -5.02 -5.81 7.48
CA ARG A 89 -6.45 -6.08 7.41
C ARG A 89 -7.21 -4.84 7.86
N PHE A 90 -8.20 -4.47 7.06
CA PHE A 90 -8.97 -3.24 7.22
C PHE A 90 -10.42 -3.50 7.62
N LEU A 91 -11.10 -2.46 8.12
CA LEU A 91 -12.53 -2.36 8.41
C LEU A 91 -13.00 -3.30 9.52
N ARG A 92 -12.79 -4.60 9.41
CA ARG A 92 -13.10 -5.59 10.46
C ARG A 92 -11.87 -6.36 10.87
N GLN A 93 -11.78 -6.73 12.16
CA GLN A 93 -10.62 -7.41 12.73
C GLN A 93 -9.30 -6.71 12.32
N LYS A 94 -9.33 -5.38 12.38
CA LYS A 94 -8.27 -4.49 11.92
C LYS A 94 -6.93 -4.89 12.53
N ARG A 95 -5.93 -5.10 11.68
CA ARG A 95 -4.56 -5.39 12.13
C ARG A 95 -3.53 -4.92 11.11
N CYS A 96 -2.33 -4.71 11.57
CA CYS A 96 -1.14 -4.50 10.77
C CYS A 96 -0.03 -5.34 11.38
N ASP A 97 0.49 -6.28 10.62
CA ASP A 97 1.60 -7.14 11.03
C ASP A 97 2.76 -6.93 10.05
N LEU A 98 3.95 -6.72 10.58
CA LEU A 98 5.17 -6.53 9.81
C LEU A 98 6.25 -7.45 10.33
N GLN A 99 6.84 -8.22 9.43
CA GLN A 99 8.00 -9.05 9.69
C GLN A 99 9.18 -8.52 8.88
N ILE A 100 10.33 -8.35 9.53
CA ILE A 100 11.58 -7.84 8.96
C ILE A 100 12.68 -8.82 9.30
N GLY A 101 13.10 -9.64 8.33
CA GLY A 101 14.02 -10.73 8.60
C GLY A 101 13.45 -11.65 9.69
N GLY A 102 14.19 -11.77 10.81
CA GLY A 102 13.76 -12.58 11.96
C GLY A 102 12.96 -11.84 13.04
N ARG A 103 12.66 -10.55 12.86
CA ARG A 103 11.92 -9.72 13.82
C ARG A 103 10.47 -9.51 13.33
N SER A 104 9.53 -9.39 14.25
CA SER A 104 8.14 -9.08 13.93
C SER A 104 7.61 -8.01 14.87
N CYS A 105 6.82 -7.10 14.34
CA CYS A 105 6.08 -6.08 15.07
C CYS A 105 4.65 -6.00 14.54
N SER A 106 3.76 -5.36 15.30
CA SER A 106 2.35 -5.28 14.93
C SER A 106 1.71 -3.96 15.34
N GLY A 107 0.53 -3.67 14.77
CA GLY A 107 -0.26 -2.49 15.11
C GLY A 107 0.45 -1.19 14.72
N GLU A 108 0.51 -0.25 15.65
CA GLU A 108 1.11 1.08 15.43
C GLU A 108 2.62 1.00 15.21
N GLU A 109 3.32 0.12 15.94
CA GLU A 109 4.75 -0.08 15.76
C GLU A 109 5.09 -0.53 14.32
N ALA A 110 4.28 -1.45 13.76
CA ALA A 110 4.44 -1.88 12.37
C ALA A 110 4.22 -0.74 11.37
N GLU A 111 3.24 0.13 11.63
CA GLU A 111 2.99 1.32 10.80
C GLU A 111 4.11 2.35 10.91
N ASP A 112 4.66 2.58 12.09
CA ASP A 112 5.78 3.50 12.32
C ASP A 112 7.05 3.01 11.60
N GLN A 113 7.35 1.71 11.67
CA GLN A 113 8.45 1.11 10.91
C GLN A 113 8.26 1.28 9.40
N LEU A 114 7.04 1.09 8.91
CA LEU A 114 6.71 1.22 7.50
C LEU A 114 6.82 2.69 7.03
N SER A 115 6.35 3.64 7.82
CA SER A 115 6.44 5.07 7.52
C SER A 115 7.90 5.53 7.49
N THR A 116 8.72 5.06 8.41
CA THR A 116 10.17 5.32 8.44
C THR A 116 10.86 4.76 7.20
N LEU A 117 10.52 3.51 6.81
CA LEU A 117 11.05 2.89 5.60
C LEU A 117 10.78 3.71 4.34
N LEU A 118 9.57 4.22 4.21
CA LEU A 118 9.10 4.91 3.02
C LEU A 118 9.33 6.43 3.06
N GLY A 119 9.74 6.98 4.21
CA GLY A 119 9.97 8.41 4.38
C GLY A 119 8.70 9.24 4.24
N TYR A 120 7.56 8.75 4.77
CA TYR A 120 6.30 9.48 4.72
C TYR A 120 5.69 9.68 6.12
N GLU A 121 4.71 10.58 6.22
CA GLU A 121 3.93 10.79 7.44
C GLU A 121 2.47 10.39 7.23
N PHE A 122 1.89 9.72 8.23
CA PHE A 122 0.47 9.44 8.19
C PHE A 122 -0.35 10.72 8.37
N ALA A 123 -1.44 10.83 7.61
CA ALA A 123 -2.43 11.88 7.86
C ALA A 123 -2.93 11.80 9.30
N GLY A 124 -2.99 12.92 10.00
CA GLY A 124 -3.50 12.99 11.38
C GLY A 124 -4.97 12.58 11.46
N SER A 125 -5.76 12.88 10.41
CA SER A 125 -7.16 12.47 10.26
C SER A 125 -7.54 12.39 8.79
N GLY A 126 -8.54 11.54 8.47
CA GLY A 126 -9.06 11.36 7.12
C GLY A 126 -8.23 10.42 6.26
N ALA A 127 -8.48 10.46 4.94
CA ALA A 127 -7.78 9.65 3.96
C ALA A 127 -6.35 10.15 3.75
N SER A 128 -5.44 9.22 3.50
CA SER A 128 -4.09 9.55 3.07
C SER A 128 -4.13 10.22 1.68
N LYS A 129 -3.35 11.28 1.52
CA LYS A 129 -3.27 12.06 0.28
C LYS A 129 -1.82 12.06 -0.23
N PRO A 130 -1.59 12.27 -1.54
CA PRO A 130 -0.23 12.32 -2.12
C PRO A 130 0.74 13.20 -1.35
N LYS A 131 0.30 14.35 -0.86
CA LYS A 131 1.11 15.27 -0.06
C LYS A 131 1.67 14.69 1.25
N HIS A 132 1.15 13.56 1.73
CA HIS A 132 1.65 12.89 2.93
C HIS A 132 2.63 11.76 2.61
N TRP A 133 2.82 11.40 1.32
CA TRP A 133 3.55 10.21 0.94
C TRP A 133 5.04 10.44 0.68
N GLY A 134 5.53 11.67 0.83
CA GLY A 134 6.94 11.99 0.58
C GLY A 134 7.40 11.59 -0.83
N ILE A 135 8.64 11.10 -0.93
CA ILE A 135 9.22 10.64 -2.21
C ILE A 135 8.34 9.58 -2.93
N PRO A 136 7.78 8.56 -2.26
CA PRO A 136 6.88 7.61 -2.92
C PRO A 136 5.65 8.27 -3.56
N GLY A 137 5.18 9.40 -3.05
CA GLY A 137 4.08 10.16 -3.62
C GLY A 137 4.34 10.67 -5.03
N LEU A 138 5.58 11.06 -5.33
CA LEU A 138 6.01 11.49 -6.67
C LEU A 138 5.94 10.37 -7.70
N LEU A 139 6.14 9.13 -7.26
CA LEU A 139 6.20 7.95 -8.13
C LEU A 139 4.84 7.27 -8.28
N TRP A 140 3.85 7.72 -7.50
CA TRP A 140 2.51 7.15 -7.50
C TRP A 140 1.60 7.91 -8.44
N VAL A 141 1.49 7.45 -9.68
CA VAL A 141 0.63 8.07 -10.70
C VAL A 141 -0.66 7.27 -10.83
N GLU A 142 -1.79 7.89 -10.54
CA GLU A 142 -3.12 7.34 -10.77
C GLU A 142 -3.65 7.73 -12.16
N GLN A 143 -4.51 6.87 -12.72
CA GLN A 143 -5.16 7.15 -13.99
C GLN A 143 -5.99 8.43 -13.90
N GLY A 144 -5.72 9.40 -14.77
CA GLY A 144 -6.43 10.69 -14.84
C GLY A 144 -5.87 11.78 -13.90
N GLN A 145 -4.88 11.50 -13.06
CA GLN A 145 -4.30 12.47 -12.11
C GLN A 145 -2.86 12.89 -12.49
N GLY A 146 -2.41 12.63 -13.70
CA GLY A 146 -1.05 12.96 -14.14
C GLY A 146 -0.74 14.47 -14.21
N GLN A 147 -1.70 15.35 -13.91
CA GLN A 147 -1.52 16.81 -13.89
C GLN A 147 -1.51 17.40 -12.46
N GLU A 148 -1.78 16.62 -11.43
CA GLU A 148 -1.84 17.08 -10.04
C GLU A 148 -0.56 16.67 -9.26
N LEU A 149 0.61 16.98 -9.84
CA LEU A 149 1.90 16.65 -9.21
C LEU A 149 2.39 17.71 -8.23
N ASP A 150 1.83 18.91 -8.25
CA ASP A 150 2.30 20.06 -7.46
C ASP A 150 2.33 19.74 -5.95
N ASP A 151 1.24 19.23 -5.39
CA ASP A 151 1.16 18.83 -3.98
C ASP A 151 2.17 17.73 -3.60
N ALA A 152 2.48 16.83 -4.53
CA ALA A 152 3.43 15.75 -4.30
C ALA A 152 4.88 16.24 -4.40
N VAL A 153 5.15 17.18 -5.32
CA VAL A 153 6.46 17.81 -5.47
C VAL A 153 6.80 18.63 -4.23
N ASP A 154 5.89 19.50 -3.79
CA ASP A 154 6.08 20.34 -2.61
C ASP A 154 6.36 19.51 -1.35
N SER A 155 5.65 18.40 -1.17
CA SER A 155 5.84 17.52 0.00
C SER A 155 7.09 16.65 -0.06
N ALA A 156 7.62 16.41 -1.25
CA ALA A 156 8.85 15.63 -1.44
C ALA A 156 10.12 16.48 -1.43
N GLU A 157 10.02 17.81 -1.50
CA GLU A 157 11.19 18.71 -1.60
C GLU A 157 12.14 18.54 -0.41
N ALA A 158 11.63 18.58 0.82
CA ALA A 158 12.45 18.43 2.01
C ALA A 158 13.10 17.04 2.15
N PRO A 159 12.37 15.92 1.95
CA PRO A 159 12.97 14.59 1.89
C PRO A 159 14.01 14.41 0.78
N LEU A 160 13.80 14.99 -0.41
CA LEU A 160 14.75 14.94 -1.51
C LEU A 160 16.02 15.71 -1.21
N GLN A 161 15.91 16.92 -0.64
CA GLN A 161 17.07 17.72 -0.23
C GLN A 161 17.91 17.04 0.85
N SER A 162 17.28 16.26 1.75
CA SER A 162 17.99 15.52 2.79
C SER A 162 18.66 14.23 2.28
N ALA A 163 18.28 13.75 1.09
CA ALA A 163 18.81 12.53 0.48
C ALA A 163 19.97 12.79 -0.51
N LEU A 164 20.20 14.05 -0.85
CA LEU A 164 21.31 14.51 -1.71
C LEU A 164 22.50 14.97 -0.88
#